data_c08fc90578d2b602d25b7933a57921f9
#
_entry.id   c08fc90578d2b602d25b7933a57921f9
#
_cell.length_a   1.000
_cell.length_b   1.000
_cell.length_c   1.000
_cell.angle_alpha   90.00
_cell.angle_beta   90.00
_cell.angle_gamma   90.00
#
_symmetry.space_group_name_H-M   'P 1'
#
loop_
_entity.id
_entity.type
_entity.pdbx_description
1 polymer ?
#
loop_
_entity_poly.entity_id
_entity_poly.type
_entity_poly.pdbx_seq_one_letter_code
_entity_poly.pdbx_strand_id
1 'polypeptide(L)'
;LQTGRGSGYEALSRIDRSSTTLTISDLFVIAEQVGCVWKLEKLCRNKALKAAVEKPENVKLFLNVDGNIIQDKAFIQGFTNRKAMKAGVPASDIVFEITERSDIENYQILQQIMKHYADQGYEIALDDVGAGYSGLNRVVNTSPNYLKVDIELVRDIQKHKKKEIMMEFLLHYCNETGAI
;
A
#
# COMPACT_ATOMS: atom_id res chain seq x y z
N LEU A 1 -12.56 12.39 7.74
CA LEU A 1 -13.11 13.75 7.62
C LEU A 1 -13.91 14.19 8.87
N GLN A 2 -14.52 13.27 9.61
CA GLN A 2 -15.38 13.59 10.77
C GLN A 2 -14.65 14.36 11.88
N THR A 3 -13.37 14.11 12.08
CA THR A 3 -12.59 14.73 13.17
C THR A 3 -11.67 15.87 12.70
N GLY A 4 -11.47 16.04 11.41
CA GLY A 4 -10.48 16.96 10.83
C GLY A 4 -9.02 16.62 11.16
N ARG A 5 -8.74 15.46 11.80
CA ARG A 5 -7.40 15.00 12.12
C ARG A 5 -6.92 14.02 11.05
N GLY A 6 -5.63 14.08 10.70
CA GLY A 6 -4.99 13.09 9.82
C GLY A 6 -4.94 11.72 10.51
N SER A 7 -5.42 10.67 9.82
CA SER A 7 -5.39 9.29 10.31
C SER A 7 -4.08 8.58 9.95
N GLY A 8 -3.37 9.03 8.92
CA GLY A 8 -2.13 8.45 8.45
C GLY A 8 -1.37 9.34 7.48
N TYR A 9 -0.12 8.97 7.25
CA TYR A 9 0.76 9.55 6.24
C TYR A 9 1.23 8.47 5.27
N GLU A 10 1.12 8.73 3.98
CA GLU A 10 1.71 7.88 2.96
C GLU A 10 3.17 8.30 2.70
N ALA A 11 4.08 7.32 2.73
CA ALA A 11 5.50 7.54 2.46
C ALA A 11 5.79 7.44 0.97
N LEU A 12 5.76 8.57 0.31
CA LEU A 12 6.01 8.67 -1.12
C LEU A 12 7.49 8.98 -1.40
N SER A 13 8.22 8.00 -1.97
CA SER A 13 9.61 8.18 -2.38
C SER A 13 9.73 9.18 -3.54
N ARG A 14 10.78 9.98 -3.52
CA ARG A 14 11.10 10.97 -4.56
C ARG A 14 12.56 10.86 -4.93
N ILE A 15 12.86 11.09 -6.21
CA ILE A 15 14.22 11.19 -6.72
C ILE A 15 14.62 12.66 -6.75
N ASP A 16 15.87 12.93 -6.44
CA ASP A 16 16.43 14.26 -6.62
C ASP A 16 16.55 14.56 -8.13
N ARG A 17 15.71 15.48 -8.59
CA ARG A 17 15.65 15.86 -10.00
C ARG A 17 16.88 16.65 -10.49
N SER A 18 17.77 17.07 -9.60
CA SER A 18 19.03 17.71 -9.99
C SER A 18 19.97 16.76 -10.72
N SER A 19 19.81 15.44 -10.52
CA SER A 19 20.70 14.41 -11.04
C SER A 19 20.10 13.57 -12.16
N THR A 20 18.77 13.60 -12.38
CA THR A 20 18.11 12.74 -13.38
C THR A 20 16.70 13.22 -13.72
N THR A 21 16.25 12.87 -14.94
CA THR A 21 14.84 13.05 -15.37
C THR A 21 13.94 11.86 -15.04
N LEU A 22 14.51 10.76 -14.52
CA LEU A 22 13.76 9.56 -14.17
C LEU A 22 12.79 9.84 -13.02
N THR A 23 11.64 9.18 -13.07
CA THR A 23 10.68 9.14 -11.96
C THR A 23 10.94 7.95 -11.05
N ILE A 24 10.32 7.92 -9.89
CA ILE A 24 10.40 6.74 -9.00
C ILE A 24 9.79 5.50 -9.66
N SER A 25 8.73 5.67 -10.45
CA SER A 25 8.10 4.58 -11.22
C SER A 25 9.07 4.00 -12.26
N ASP A 26 9.82 4.85 -12.97
CA ASP A 26 10.84 4.39 -13.93
C ASP A 26 11.91 3.55 -13.22
N LEU A 27 12.32 3.95 -12.01
CA LEU A 27 13.29 3.16 -11.23
C LEU A 27 12.74 1.79 -10.84
N PHE A 28 11.47 1.68 -10.48
CA PHE A 28 10.87 0.37 -10.18
C PHE A 28 10.79 -0.51 -11.42
N VAL A 29 10.41 0.03 -12.59
CA VAL A 29 10.43 -0.70 -13.87
C VAL A 29 11.85 -1.20 -14.20
N ILE A 30 12.86 -0.35 -14.07
CA ILE A 30 14.27 -0.75 -14.30
C ILE A 30 14.70 -1.80 -13.29
N ALA A 31 14.35 -1.62 -12.00
CA ALA A 31 14.70 -2.56 -10.95
C ALA A 31 14.11 -3.96 -11.19
N GLU A 32 12.89 -4.02 -11.72
CA GLU A 32 12.24 -5.27 -12.12
C GLU A 32 13.00 -5.95 -13.25
N GLN A 33 13.32 -5.21 -14.32
CA GLN A 33 14.07 -5.72 -15.47
C GLN A 33 15.45 -6.30 -15.10
N VAL A 34 16.12 -5.72 -14.10
CA VAL A 34 17.44 -6.17 -13.63
C VAL A 34 17.40 -7.04 -12.37
N GLY A 35 16.21 -7.41 -11.89
CA GLY A 35 16.03 -8.29 -10.73
C GLY A 35 16.52 -7.69 -9.40
N CYS A 36 16.33 -6.38 -9.18
CA CYS A 36 16.77 -5.72 -7.95
C CYS A 36 15.67 -4.93 -7.20
N VAL A 37 14.41 -5.26 -7.42
CA VAL A 37 13.24 -4.60 -6.78
C VAL A 37 13.39 -4.55 -5.27
N TRP A 38 13.78 -5.66 -4.63
CA TRP A 38 13.97 -5.71 -3.19
C TRP A 38 15.05 -4.73 -2.68
N LYS A 39 16.11 -4.49 -3.45
CA LYS A 39 17.14 -3.49 -3.07
C LYS A 39 16.56 -2.08 -3.04
N LEU A 40 15.73 -1.75 -4.03
CA LEU A 40 15.06 -0.45 -4.13
C LEU A 40 14.03 -0.30 -3.03
N GLU A 41 13.16 -1.30 -2.82
CA GLU A 41 12.18 -1.28 -1.72
C GLU A 41 12.83 -1.12 -0.34
N LYS A 42 13.92 -1.86 -0.07
CA LYS A 42 14.67 -1.67 1.19
C LYS A 42 15.11 -0.24 1.40
N LEU A 43 15.58 0.41 0.34
CA LEU A 43 16.03 1.81 0.42
C LEU A 43 14.83 2.72 0.73
N CYS A 44 13.71 2.56 0.01
CA CYS A 44 12.49 3.34 0.23
C CYS A 44 11.97 3.15 1.66
N ARG A 45 11.82 1.91 2.11
CA ARG A 45 11.35 1.59 3.47
C ARG A 45 12.26 2.16 4.56
N ASN A 46 13.59 2.05 4.39
CA ASN A 46 14.54 2.63 5.34
C ASN A 46 14.40 4.15 5.44
N LYS A 47 14.22 4.84 4.31
CA LYS A 47 14.03 6.30 4.30
C LYS A 47 12.70 6.68 4.94
N ALA A 48 11.62 5.97 4.59
CA ALA A 48 10.30 6.19 5.16
C ALA A 48 10.29 6.02 6.69
N LEU A 49 10.85 4.93 7.21
CA LEU A 49 10.93 4.68 8.65
C LEU A 49 11.79 5.70 9.38
N LYS A 50 12.88 6.19 8.77
CA LYS A 50 13.67 7.27 9.36
C LYS A 50 12.90 8.58 9.45
N ALA A 51 12.13 8.92 8.41
CA ALA A 51 11.30 10.12 8.39
C ALA A 51 10.11 10.02 9.36
N ALA A 52 9.64 8.80 9.64
CA ALA A 52 8.49 8.56 10.50
C ALA A 52 8.80 8.64 12.02
N VAL A 53 10.06 8.82 12.41
CA VAL A 53 10.46 8.97 13.84
C VAL A 53 9.73 10.15 14.50
N GLU A 54 9.50 11.21 13.75
CA GLU A 54 8.83 12.44 14.21
C GLU A 54 7.32 12.46 13.95
N LYS A 55 6.73 11.33 13.48
CA LYS A 55 5.28 11.30 13.24
C LYS A 55 4.52 11.42 14.57
N PRO A 56 3.33 12.02 14.59
CA PRO A 56 2.48 12.00 15.77
C PRO A 56 2.15 10.56 16.22
N GLU A 57 1.99 10.36 17.52
CA GLU A 57 1.52 9.09 18.07
C GLU A 57 0.13 8.73 17.53
N ASN A 58 -0.15 7.44 17.38
CA ASN A 58 -1.42 6.90 16.89
C ASN A 58 -1.82 7.35 15.47
N VAL A 59 -0.85 7.78 14.67
CA VAL A 59 -1.05 8.08 13.25
C VAL A 59 -0.39 7.00 12.42
N LYS A 60 -1.10 6.43 11.46
CA LYS A 60 -0.60 5.34 10.62
C LYS A 60 0.47 5.82 9.64
N LEU A 61 1.41 4.93 9.32
CA LEU A 61 2.40 5.10 8.26
C LEU A 61 2.11 4.10 7.13
N PHE A 62 1.71 4.60 6.00
CA PHE A 62 1.42 3.80 4.82
C PHE A 62 2.69 3.64 3.98
N LEU A 63 3.03 2.40 3.64
CA LEU A 63 4.22 2.02 2.87
C LEU A 63 3.82 1.21 1.66
N ASN A 64 4.15 1.71 0.47
CA ASN A 64 3.95 0.96 -0.77
C ASN A 64 4.80 -0.32 -0.78
N VAL A 65 4.23 -1.40 -1.29
CA VAL A 65 4.88 -2.70 -1.45
C VAL A 65 4.53 -3.32 -2.79
N ASP A 66 5.55 -3.86 -3.45
CA ASP A 66 5.34 -4.68 -4.65
C ASP A 66 4.66 -6.00 -4.27
N GLY A 67 3.56 -6.33 -4.96
CA GLY A 67 2.78 -7.52 -4.68
C GLY A 67 3.50 -8.86 -4.92
N ASN A 68 4.62 -8.84 -5.66
CA ASN A 68 5.44 -10.02 -5.94
C ASN A 68 6.72 -10.08 -5.08
N ILE A 69 6.92 -9.10 -4.19
CA ILE A 69 8.20 -8.92 -3.47
C ILE A 69 8.66 -10.14 -2.68
N ILE A 70 7.73 -10.93 -2.15
CA ILE A 70 8.07 -12.15 -1.40
C ILE A 70 8.71 -13.24 -2.27
N GLN A 71 8.57 -13.13 -3.60
CA GLN A 71 9.19 -14.04 -4.56
C GLN A 71 10.61 -13.62 -4.95
N ASP A 72 11.04 -12.40 -4.62
CA ASP A 72 12.40 -11.94 -4.86
C ASP A 72 13.38 -12.77 -4.01
N LYS A 73 14.35 -13.44 -4.68
CA LYS A 73 15.34 -14.32 -4.04
C LYS A 73 16.17 -13.60 -2.96
N ALA A 74 16.27 -12.27 -3.05
CA ALA A 74 17.00 -11.45 -2.09
C ALA A 74 16.12 -10.96 -0.95
N PHE A 75 14.79 -11.28 -0.96
CA PHE A 75 13.85 -10.86 0.06
C PHE A 75 14.27 -11.33 1.45
N ILE A 76 14.24 -10.43 2.41
CA ILE A 76 14.62 -10.74 3.80
C ILE A 76 13.40 -10.58 4.69
N GLN A 77 12.85 -11.70 5.12
CA GLN A 77 11.75 -11.73 6.08
C GLN A 77 12.08 -10.97 7.37
N GLY A 78 11.12 -10.23 7.91
CA GLY A 78 11.27 -9.46 9.15
C GLY A 78 12.22 -8.25 9.03
N PHE A 79 12.65 -7.89 7.81
CA PHE A 79 13.49 -6.71 7.59
C PHE A 79 12.81 -5.44 8.11
N THR A 80 11.56 -5.21 7.74
CA THR A 80 10.82 -4.00 8.14
C THR A 80 10.61 -3.97 9.65
N ASN A 81 10.27 -5.10 10.27
CA ASN A 81 10.11 -5.20 11.72
C ASN A 81 11.37 -4.75 12.47
N ARG A 82 12.54 -5.30 12.12
CA ARG A 82 13.82 -4.90 12.75
C ARG A 82 14.12 -3.42 12.57
N LYS A 83 13.73 -2.82 11.44
CA LYS A 83 13.96 -1.38 11.18
C LYS A 83 12.96 -0.50 11.91
N ALA A 84 11.69 -0.89 11.91
CA ALA A 84 10.62 -0.20 12.62
C ALA A 84 10.89 -0.17 14.14
N MET A 85 11.25 -1.30 14.73
CA MET A 85 11.65 -1.38 16.15
C MET A 85 12.81 -0.43 16.48
N LYS A 86 13.85 -0.36 15.62
CA LYS A 86 14.97 0.58 15.79
C LYS A 86 14.56 2.04 15.65
N ALA A 87 13.54 2.33 14.86
CA ALA A 87 12.99 3.66 14.66
C ALA A 87 11.93 4.04 15.72
N GLY A 88 11.57 3.12 16.62
CA GLY A 88 10.53 3.35 17.62
C GLY A 88 9.10 3.40 17.00
N VAL A 89 8.92 2.84 15.80
CA VAL A 89 7.61 2.80 15.13
C VAL A 89 6.97 1.42 15.37
N PRO A 90 5.83 1.35 16.08
CA PRO A 90 5.13 0.09 16.32
C PRO A 90 4.66 -0.56 15.01
N ALA A 91 4.63 -1.89 14.94
CA ALA A 91 4.11 -2.59 13.77
C ALA A 91 2.65 -2.23 13.50
N SER A 92 1.84 -2.06 14.55
CA SER A 92 0.45 -1.63 14.48
C SER A 92 0.25 -0.25 13.84
N ASP A 93 1.28 0.58 13.78
CA ASP A 93 1.23 1.88 13.13
C ASP A 93 1.61 1.82 11.65
N ILE A 94 2.05 0.67 11.15
CA ILE A 94 2.48 0.49 9.76
C ILE A 94 1.39 -0.22 8.98
N VAL A 95 1.02 0.36 7.85
CA VAL A 95 0.09 -0.20 6.87
C VAL A 95 0.86 -0.44 5.57
N PHE A 96 0.82 -1.66 5.04
CA PHE A 96 1.38 -1.94 3.72
C PHE A 96 0.31 -1.76 2.64
N GLU A 97 0.61 -0.91 1.66
CA GLU A 97 -0.24 -0.64 0.51
C GLU A 97 0.16 -1.54 -0.66
N ILE A 98 -0.75 -2.41 -1.07
CA ILE A 98 -0.58 -3.28 -2.22
C ILE A 98 -1.40 -2.68 -3.37
N THR A 99 -0.71 -2.25 -4.43
CA THR A 99 -1.38 -1.62 -5.57
C THR A 99 -2.11 -2.66 -6.44
N GLU A 100 -3.25 -2.27 -7.00
CA GLU A 100 -3.99 -3.09 -7.97
C GLU A 100 -3.18 -3.34 -9.25
N ARG A 101 -2.28 -2.41 -9.60
CA ARG A 101 -1.42 -2.46 -10.80
C ARG A 101 -0.32 -3.52 -10.75
N SER A 102 -0.07 -4.10 -9.59
CA SER A 102 0.76 -5.31 -9.53
C SER A 102 0.06 -6.36 -10.38
N ASP A 103 0.70 -6.86 -11.44
CA ASP A 103 0.19 -7.94 -12.31
C ASP A 103 0.05 -9.28 -11.55
N ILE A 104 -0.59 -9.19 -10.38
CA ILE A 104 -0.90 -10.38 -9.59
C ILE A 104 -2.15 -11.00 -10.17
N GLU A 105 -2.02 -11.70 -11.29
CA GLU A 105 -3.07 -12.61 -11.78
C GLU A 105 -3.34 -13.75 -10.80
N ASN A 106 -2.39 -14.01 -9.90
CA ASN A 106 -2.47 -15.11 -8.95
C ASN A 106 -2.89 -14.62 -7.55
N TYR A 107 -4.17 -14.75 -7.22
CA TYR A 107 -4.72 -14.42 -5.90
C TYR A 107 -4.00 -15.14 -4.74
N GLN A 108 -3.41 -16.32 -4.98
CA GLN A 108 -2.67 -17.05 -3.95
C GLN A 108 -1.43 -16.29 -3.51
N ILE A 109 -0.73 -15.63 -4.44
CA ILE A 109 0.43 -14.80 -4.13
C ILE A 109 0.00 -13.58 -3.31
N LEU A 110 -1.09 -12.93 -3.72
CA LEU A 110 -1.65 -11.80 -2.98
C LEU A 110 -2.03 -12.20 -1.54
N GLN A 111 -2.71 -13.32 -1.36
CA GLN A 111 -3.05 -13.84 -0.04
C GLN A 111 -1.79 -14.20 0.78
N GLN A 112 -0.76 -14.77 0.16
CA GLN A 112 0.51 -15.08 0.84
C GLN A 112 1.20 -13.82 1.35
N ILE A 113 1.29 -12.75 0.53
CA ILE A 113 1.93 -11.50 0.95
C ILE A 113 1.12 -10.80 2.05
N MET A 114 -0.20 -10.77 1.93
CA MET A 114 -1.07 -10.20 2.96
C MET A 114 -0.90 -10.95 4.29
N LYS A 115 -0.96 -12.29 4.24
CA LYS A 115 -0.74 -13.12 5.41
C LYS A 115 0.65 -12.91 6.01
N HIS A 116 1.69 -12.84 5.17
CA HIS A 116 3.06 -12.61 5.62
C HIS A 116 3.21 -11.32 6.43
N TYR A 117 2.56 -10.24 6.04
CA TYR A 117 2.61 -8.98 6.78
C TYR A 117 1.66 -8.98 7.97
N ALA A 118 0.46 -9.51 7.84
CA ALA A 118 -0.50 -9.61 8.95
C ALA A 118 0.05 -10.45 10.12
N ASP A 119 0.73 -11.57 9.84
CA ASP A 119 1.38 -12.42 10.86
C ASP A 119 2.49 -11.67 11.64
N GLN A 120 3.00 -10.55 11.12
CA GLN A 120 3.97 -9.68 11.78
C GLN A 120 3.31 -8.48 12.51
N GLY A 121 1.98 -8.41 12.53
CA GLY A 121 1.22 -7.36 13.21
C GLY A 121 1.05 -6.07 12.40
N TYR A 122 1.29 -6.12 11.08
CA TYR A 122 1.01 -5.00 10.17
C TYR A 122 -0.43 -5.02 9.68
N GLU A 123 -0.95 -3.86 9.36
CA GLU A 123 -2.21 -3.72 8.63
C GLU A 123 -1.95 -3.63 7.11
N ILE A 124 -2.97 -3.94 6.33
CA ILE A 124 -2.89 -3.99 4.86
C ILE A 124 -3.92 -3.06 4.26
N ALA A 125 -3.50 -2.28 3.28
CA ALA A 125 -4.37 -1.51 2.40
C ALA A 125 -4.34 -2.09 0.98
N LEU A 126 -5.50 -2.19 0.35
CA LEU A 126 -5.58 -2.33 -1.11
C LEU A 126 -5.70 -0.94 -1.71
N ASP A 127 -4.76 -0.60 -2.59
CA ASP A 127 -4.71 0.70 -3.24
C ASP A 127 -5.30 0.66 -4.66
N ASP A 128 -5.68 1.82 -5.19
CA ASP A 128 -6.27 2.04 -6.50
C ASP A 128 -7.57 1.20 -6.75
N VAL A 129 -8.37 0.93 -5.72
CA VAL A 129 -9.60 0.13 -5.85
C VAL A 129 -10.59 0.87 -6.74
N GLY A 130 -11.00 0.20 -7.83
CA GLY A 130 -11.92 0.75 -8.82
C GLY A 130 -11.27 1.27 -10.10
N ALA A 131 -9.93 1.25 -10.22
CA ALA A 131 -9.22 1.64 -11.43
C ALA A 131 -9.30 0.60 -12.57
N GLY A 132 -9.64 -0.66 -12.26
CA GLY A 132 -9.63 -1.77 -13.21
C GLY A 132 -10.69 -2.84 -12.98
N TYR A 133 -10.69 -3.87 -13.84
CA TYR A 133 -11.63 -4.99 -13.76
C TYR A 133 -11.34 -5.99 -12.61
N SER A 134 -10.12 -6.00 -12.09
CA SER A 134 -9.68 -6.98 -11.07
C SER A 134 -9.94 -6.53 -9.63
N GLY A 135 -10.16 -5.22 -9.39
CA GLY A 135 -10.23 -4.64 -8.05
C GLY A 135 -11.26 -5.27 -7.13
N LEU A 136 -12.50 -5.43 -7.58
CA LEU A 136 -13.56 -6.04 -6.77
C LEU A 136 -13.29 -7.49 -6.43
N ASN A 137 -12.73 -8.27 -7.37
CA ASN A 137 -12.36 -9.64 -7.10
C ASN A 137 -11.26 -9.74 -6.02
N ARG A 138 -10.31 -8.81 -6.01
CA ARG A 138 -9.28 -8.74 -4.96
C ARG A 138 -9.90 -8.40 -3.61
N VAL A 139 -10.78 -7.39 -3.57
CA VAL A 139 -11.48 -7.01 -2.34
C VAL A 139 -12.24 -8.19 -1.74
N VAL A 140 -12.98 -8.97 -2.57
CA VAL A 140 -13.78 -10.11 -2.11
C VAL A 140 -12.91 -11.30 -1.67
N ASN A 141 -11.77 -11.54 -2.36
CA ASN A 141 -10.90 -12.69 -2.09
C ASN A 141 -9.80 -12.41 -1.05
N THR A 142 -9.76 -11.19 -0.51
CA THR A 142 -8.81 -10.78 0.52
C THR A 142 -9.57 -10.14 1.68
N SER A 143 -8.89 -9.88 2.77
CA SER A 143 -9.49 -9.20 3.93
C SER A 143 -8.59 -8.03 4.33
N PRO A 144 -8.57 -6.95 3.53
CA PRO A 144 -7.74 -5.79 3.84
C PRO A 144 -8.30 -5.01 5.03
N ASN A 145 -7.42 -4.28 5.72
CA ASN A 145 -7.83 -3.35 6.77
C ASN A 145 -8.31 -2.01 6.19
N TYR A 146 -7.79 -1.64 4.99
CA TYR A 146 -8.12 -0.39 4.31
C TYR A 146 -8.39 -0.62 2.83
N LEU A 147 -9.37 0.12 2.29
CA LEU A 147 -9.62 0.25 0.87
C LEU A 147 -9.36 1.70 0.45
N LYS A 148 -8.32 1.91 -0.35
CA LYS A 148 -8.03 3.22 -0.95
C LYS A 148 -8.67 3.28 -2.33
N VAL A 149 -9.70 4.09 -2.43
CA VAL A 149 -10.49 4.23 -3.67
C VAL A 149 -9.73 5.09 -4.67
N ASP A 150 -9.62 4.61 -5.91
CA ASP A 150 -8.98 5.34 -7.00
C ASP A 150 -9.68 6.67 -7.30
N ILE A 151 -8.89 7.69 -7.62
CA ILE A 151 -9.38 9.05 -7.91
C ILE A 151 -10.36 9.07 -9.09
N GLU A 152 -10.20 8.18 -10.07
CA GLU A 152 -11.10 8.13 -11.23
C GLU A 152 -12.52 7.67 -10.83
N LEU A 153 -12.68 6.88 -9.77
CA LEU A 153 -14.00 6.54 -9.24
C LEU A 153 -14.61 7.74 -8.51
N VAL A 154 -13.81 8.52 -7.79
CA VAL A 154 -14.27 9.66 -6.97
C VAL A 154 -14.50 10.91 -7.82
N ARG A 155 -13.67 11.13 -8.84
CA ARG A 155 -13.72 12.33 -9.68
C ARG A 155 -15.09 12.50 -10.34
N ASP A 156 -15.72 13.67 -10.14
CA ASP A 156 -17.04 14.03 -10.66
C ASP A 156 -18.17 13.03 -10.27
N ILE A 157 -18.03 12.35 -9.14
CA ILE A 157 -18.97 11.31 -8.69
C ILE A 157 -20.42 11.79 -8.68
N GLN A 158 -20.66 13.06 -8.28
CA GLN A 158 -21.99 13.69 -8.25
C GLN A 158 -22.65 13.81 -9.63
N LYS A 159 -21.89 13.64 -10.72
CA LYS A 159 -22.38 13.68 -12.11
C LYS A 159 -22.64 12.29 -12.69
N HIS A 160 -22.21 11.23 -11.99
CA HIS A 160 -22.18 9.87 -12.53
C HIS A 160 -22.83 8.86 -11.59
N LYS A 161 -24.13 8.60 -11.77
CA LYS A 161 -24.88 7.68 -10.91
C LYS A 161 -24.24 6.30 -10.72
N LYS A 162 -23.57 5.78 -11.78
CA LYS A 162 -22.85 4.50 -11.68
C LYS A 162 -21.67 4.55 -10.68
N LYS A 163 -20.98 5.67 -10.60
CA LYS A 163 -19.88 5.87 -9.63
C LYS A 163 -20.43 5.98 -8.20
N GLU A 164 -21.55 6.67 -8.01
CA GLU A 164 -22.23 6.73 -6.70
C GLU A 164 -22.60 5.34 -6.22
N ILE A 165 -23.29 4.54 -7.06
CA ILE A 165 -23.68 3.16 -6.73
C ILE A 165 -22.46 2.30 -6.35
N MET A 166 -21.35 2.42 -7.09
CA MET A 166 -20.12 1.69 -6.78
C MET A 166 -19.53 2.13 -5.44
N MET A 167 -19.54 3.42 -5.16
CA MET A 167 -19.06 3.95 -3.86
C MET A 167 -19.95 3.49 -2.70
N GLU A 168 -21.27 3.51 -2.88
CA GLU A 168 -22.23 2.99 -1.90
C GLU A 168 -21.97 1.51 -1.60
N PHE A 169 -21.66 0.70 -2.65
CA PHE A 169 -21.29 -0.70 -2.49
C PHE A 169 -20.00 -0.87 -1.67
N LEU A 170 -18.94 -0.10 -2.00
CA LEU A 170 -17.67 -0.17 -1.27
C LEU A 170 -17.84 0.26 0.21
N LEU A 171 -18.60 1.31 0.46
CA LEU A 171 -18.89 1.77 1.82
C LEU A 171 -19.68 0.72 2.62
N HIS A 172 -20.67 0.08 1.98
CA HIS A 172 -21.43 -0.99 2.62
C HIS A 172 -20.51 -2.18 2.94
N TYR A 173 -19.68 -2.59 2.00
CA TYR A 173 -18.68 -3.65 2.23
C TYR A 173 -17.77 -3.33 3.42
N CYS A 174 -17.22 -2.10 3.47
CA CYS A 174 -16.37 -1.68 4.59
C CYS A 174 -17.10 -1.76 5.93
N ASN A 175 -18.35 -1.30 5.99
CA ASN A 175 -19.15 -1.36 7.21
C ASN A 175 -19.40 -2.79 7.69
N GLU A 176 -19.68 -3.72 6.78
CA GLU A 176 -19.96 -5.12 7.11
C GLU A 176 -18.69 -5.93 7.47
N THR A 177 -17.54 -5.57 6.90
CA THR A 177 -16.27 -6.29 7.11
C THR A 177 -15.36 -5.66 8.15
N GLY A 178 -15.65 -4.43 8.58
CA GLY A 178 -14.78 -3.67 9.48
C GLY A 178 -13.56 -3.05 8.81
N ALA A 179 -13.48 -3.06 7.46
CA ALA A 179 -12.47 -2.32 6.71
C ALA A 179 -12.75 -0.80 6.77
N ILE A 180 -11.72 0.00 6.51
CA ILE A 180 -11.77 1.48 6.52
C ILE A 180 -11.57 2.02 5.12
#